data_8617b88c8810b63ace62afaaa0b37ef2
#
_entry.id   8617b88c8810b63ace62afaaa0b37ef2
#
_cell.length_a   1.000
_cell.length_b   1.000
_cell.length_c   1.000
_cell.angle_alpha   90.00
_cell.angle_beta   90.00
_cell.angle_gamma   90.00
#
_symmetry.space_group_name_H-M   'P 1'
#
loop_
_entity.id
_entity.type
_entity.pdbx_description
1 polymer ?
#
loop_
_entity_poly.entity_id
_entity_poly.type
_entity_poly.pdbx_seq_one_letter_code
_entity_poly.pdbx_strand_id
1 'polypeptide(L)'
;MNLADLPAAETMWEGAFVRALRRGRWEYVSRARDIRAVVILAEFEGKMILVDQPRVPIGARCIELPAGLVGDNDPNATVEDTAIKELEEETGFTASHVERLGDFYASPGILAEGFTLVRAHGVRRIGEGGGDENEDIRVHLVRRADVPPFLEQKRSERFGIDVKLLIFMDF
;
A
#
# COMPACT_ATOMS: atom_id res chain seq x y z
N MET A 1 -30.81 -4.02 -2.63
CA MET A 1 -30.22 -5.36 -2.35
C MET A 1 -29.71 -5.32 -0.91
N ASN A 2 -30.21 -6.19 -0.07
CA ASN A 2 -29.70 -6.32 1.30
C ASN A 2 -28.52 -7.32 1.29
N LEU A 3 -27.35 -6.90 1.78
CA LEU A 3 -26.14 -7.75 1.80
C LEU A 3 -26.27 -8.96 2.74
N ALA A 4 -27.16 -8.85 3.77
CA ALA A 4 -27.43 -9.95 4.71
C ALA A 4 -28.15 -11.13 4.06
N ASP A 5 -28.87 -10.90 2.95
CA ASP A 5 -29.63 -11.93 2.24
C ASP A 5 -28.79 -12.71 1.19
N LEU A 6 -27.54 -12.28 1.00
CA LEU A 6 -26.63 -12.98 0.09
C LEU A 6 -26.15 -14.31 0.72
N PRO A 7 -25.96 -15.36 -0.09
CA PRO A 7 -25.38 -16.61 0.38
C PRO A 7 -23.97 -16.39 0.93
N ALA A 8 -23.44 -17.37 1.65
CA ALA A 8 -22.03 -17.39 2.02
C ALA A 8 -21.13 -17.29 0.77
N ALA A 9 -19.93 -16.73 0.93
CA ALA A 9 -18.95 -16.70 -0.15
C ALA A 9 -18.45 -18.13 -0.42
N GLU A 10 -18.31 -18.46 -1.69
CA GLU A 10 -17.78 -19.71 -2.19
C GLU A 10 -16.40 -19.47 -2.78
N THR A 11 -15.39 -20.28 -2.39
CA THR A 11 -14.06 -20.20 -2.97
C THR A 11 -14.06 -20.91 -4.33
N MET A 12 -13.82 -20.14 -5.39
CA MET A 12 -13.75 -20.65 -6.76
C MET A 12 -12.33 -21.11 -7.11
N TRP A 13 -11.34 -20.44 -6.56
CA TRP A 13 -9.93 -20.79 -6.69
C TRP A 13 -9.14 -20.19 -5.51
N GLU A 14 -8.11 -20.91 -5.06
CA GLU A 14 -7.22 -20.47 -4.01
C GLU A 14 -5.77 -20.76 -4.37
N GLY A 15 -4.93 -19.73 -4.27
CA GLY A 15 -3.48 -19.80 -4.38
C GLY A 15 -2.80 -19.53 -3.03
N ALA A 16 -1.49 -19.39 -3.06
CA ALA A 16 -0.71 -19.13 -1.84
C ALA A 16 -1.04 -17.77 -1.19
N PHE A 17 -1.39 -16.77 -1.98
CA PHE A 17 -1.55 -15.38 -1.52
C PHE A 17 -2.97 -14.82 -1.67
N VAL A 18 -3.72 -15.32 -2.64
CA VAL A 18 -5.05 -14.80 -2.98
C VAL A 18 -6.07 -15.91 -3.23
N ARG A 19 -7.35 -15.56 -3.01
CA ARG A 19 -8.53 -16.40 -3.35
C ARG A 19 -9.41 -15.64 -4.33
N ALA A 20 -9.93 -16.35 -5.34
CA ALA A 20 -11.06 -15.88 -6.13
C ALA A 20 -12.36 -16.41 -5.49
N LEU A 21 -13.25 -15.51 -5.16
CA LEU A 21 -14.50 -15.80 -4.43
C LEU A 21 -15.70 -15.45 -5.28
N ARG A 22 -16.81 -16.20 -5.08
CA ARG A 22 -18.13 -15.87 -5.59
C ARG A 22 -19.14 -15.77 -4.45
N ARG A 23 -19.92 -14.70 -4.44
CA ARG A 23 -21.03 -14.54 -3.51
C ARG A 23 -22.29 -14.08 -4.26
N GLY A 24 -23.22 -14.98 -4.49
CA GLY A 24 -24.32 -14.76 -5.40
C GLY A 24 -23.81 -14.53 -6.83
N ARG A 25 -24.09 -13.35 -7.39
CA ARG A 25 -23.61 -12.96 -8.73
C ARG A 25 -22.26 -12.19 -8.71
N TRP A 26 -21.69 -11.97 -7.54
CA TRP A 26 -20.45 -11.19 -7.38
C TRP A 26 -19.24 -12.11 -7.38
N GLU A 27 -18.28 -11.79 -8.23
CA GLU A 27 -16.97 -12.42 -8.28
C GLU A 27 -15.91 -11.40 -7.90
N TYR A 28 -15.03 -11.75 -6.98
CA TYR A 28 -14.03 -10.83 -6.43
C TYR A 28 -12.83 -11.59 -5.88
N VAL A 29 -11.73 -10.84 -5.61
CA VAL A 29 -10.50 -11.38 -5.05
C VAL A 29 -10.33 -10.92 -3.60
N SER A 30 -9.82 -11.83 -2.75
CA SER A 30 -9.42 -11.55 -1.37
C SER A 30 -8.03 -12.11 -1.10
N ARG A 31 -7.35 -11.62 -0.08
CA ARG A 31 -6.15 -12.27 0.47
C ARG A 31 -6.51 -13.63 1.06
N ALA A 32 -5.61 -14.62 0.90
CA ALA A 32 -5.85 -15.98 1.39
C ALA A 32 -6.01 -16.04 2.91
N ARG A 33 -5.33 -15.14 3.66
CA ARG A 33 -5.38 -15.05 5.14
C ARG A 33 -6.26 -13.92 5.67
N ASP A 34 -7.02 -13.26 4.82
CA ASP A 34 -7.88 -12.10 5.17
C ASP A 34 -7.13 -10.95 5.88
N ILE A 35 -5.82 -10.83 5.66
CA ILE A 35 -4.99 -9.76 6.20
C ILE A 35 -5.20 -8.45 5.43
N ARG A 36 -4.92 -7.33 6.09
CA ARG A 36 -5.05 -5.98 5.53
C ARG A 36 -3.67 -5.36 5.29
N ALA A 37 -3.61 -4.39 4.41
CA ALA A 37 -2.42 -3.58 4.23
C ALA A 37 -2.42 -2.35 5.18
N VAL A 38 -1.24 -1.86 5.51
CA VAL A 38 -1.03 -0.50 6.00
C VAL A 38 -0.33 0.30 4.91
N VAL A 39 -0.74 1.56 4.73
CA VAL A 39 -0.16 2.50 3.76
C VAL A 39 0.32 3.72 4.53
N ILE A 40 1.53 4.18 4.27
CA ILE A 40 2.23 5.12 5.12
C ILE A 40 2.44 6.45 4.40
N LEU A 41 1.85 7.51 4.94
CA LEU A 41 2.11 8.88 4.54
C LEU A 41 3.26 9.42 5.40
N ALA A 42 4.45 9.53 4.83
CA ALA A 42 5.65 9.97 5.52
C ALA A 42 6.29 11.16 4.83
N GLU A 43 6.78 12.11 5.63
CA GLU A 43 7.46 13.31 5.17
C GLU A 43 8.75 13.51 5.97
N PHE A 44 9.84 13.84 5.27
CA PHE A 44 11.12 14.17 5.85
C PHE A 44 11.68 15.46 5.23
N GLU A 45 11.96 16.46 6.05
CA GLU A 45 12.49 17.78 5.61
C GLU A 45 11.68 18.44 4.48
N GLY A 46 10.34 18.40 4.57
CA GLY A 46 9.44 18.99 3.59
C GLY A 46 9.30 18.18 2.30
N LYS A 47 9.81 16.96 2.27
CA LYS A 47 9.73 16.04 1.14
C LYS A 47 8.93 14.81 1.49
N MET A 48 8.00 14.44 0.62
CA MET A 48 7.26 13.18 0.71
C MET A 48 8.21 12.03 0.41
N ILE A 49 8.10 10.96 1.19
CA ILE A 49 8.78 9.69 0.96
C ILE A 49 7.86 8.84 0.08
N LEU A 50 8.27 8.62 -1.15
CA LEU A 50 7.60 7.75 -2.12
C LEU A 50 8.53 6.59 -2.47
N VAL A 51 7.97 5.49 -2.93
CA VAL A 51 8.74 4.34 -3.41
C VAL A 51 8.32 3.96 -4.83
N ASP A 52 9.18 3.27 -5.55
CA ASP A 52 8.79 2.54 -6.74
C ASP A 52 9.30 1.10 -6.66
N GLN A 53 8.51 0.15 -7.16
CA GLN A 53 8.84 -1.25 -7.21
C GLN A 53 8.19 -1.95 -8.41
N PRO A 54 8.74 -3.08 -8.89
CA PRO A 54 8.12 -3.87 -9.95
C PRO A 54 6.76 -4.42 -9.49
N ARG A 55 5.72 -4.22 -10.30
CA ARG A 55 4.40 -4.79 -10.06
C ARG A 55 4.03 -5.70 -11.25
N VAL A 56 4.21 -7.00 -11.07
CA VAL A 56 3.95 -8.03 -12.09
C VAL A 56 2.54 -7.90 -12.70
N PRO A 57 1.46 -7.65 -11.92
CA PRO A 57 0.11 -7.55 -12.49
C PRO A 57 -0.07 -6.45 -13.54
N ILE A 58 0.72 -5.39 -13.48
CA ILE A 58 0.66 -4.29 -14.46
C ILE A 58 1.84 -4.32 -15.45
N GLY A 59 2.79 -5.25 -15.27
CA GLY A 59 3.96 -5.39 -16.12
C GLY A 59 4.90 -4.18 -16.12
N ALA A 60 4.92 -3.39 -15.06
CA ALA A 60 5.68 -2.15 -14.95
C ALA A 60 6.13 -1.90 -13.49
N ARG A 61 7.10 -1.00 -13.30
CA ARG A 61 7.33 -0.41 -11.98
C ARG A 61 6.18 0.54 -11.65
N CYS A 62 5.83 0.67 -10.39
CA CYS A 62 4.74 1.51 -9.92
C CYS A 62 5.25 2.50 -8.87
N ILE A 63 4.86 3.78 -8.98
CA ILE A 63 5.09 4.77 -7.92
C ILE A 63 3.98 4.62 -6.88
N GLU A 64 4.39 4.50 -5.61
CA GLU A 64 3.50 4.18 -4.50
C GLU A 64 3.89 4.94 -3.23
N LEU A 65 3.01 4.94 -2.24
CA LEU A 65 3.39 5.20 -0.85
C LEU A 65 4.00 3.92 -0.26
N PRO A 66 4.95 4.00 0.70
CA PRO A 66 5.40 2.84 1.45
C PRO A 66 4.23 2.08 2.07
N ALA A 67 4.26 0.75 2.03
CA ALA A 67 3.12 -0.05 2.45
C ALA A 67 3.52 -1.49 2.77
N GLY A 68 2.87 -2.12 3.76
CA GLY A 68 3.09 -3.51 4.10
C GLY A 68 1.83 -4.25 4.53
N LEU A 69 1.97 -5.54 4.82
CA LEU A 69 0.87 -6.41 5.21
C LEU A 69 0.85 -6.62 6.72
N VAL A 70 -0.22 -6.17 7.37
CA VAL A 70 -0.40 -6.32 8.83
C VAL A 70 -0.62 -7.79 9.17
N GLY A 71 0.26 -8.35 10.01
CA GLY A 71 0.13 -9.75 10.43
C GLY A 71 0.74 -10.78 9.47
N ASP A 72 1.49 -10.37 8.44
CA ASP A 72 2.10 -11.31 7.49
C ASP A 72 3.18 -12.17 8.14
N ASN A 73 4.11 -11.56 8.84
CA ASN A 73 5.22 -12.21 9.52
C ASN A 73 4.96 -12.44 11.03
N ASP A 74 4.16 -11.59 11.66
CA ASP A 74 3.72 -11.72 13.06
C ASP A 74 2.21 -11.49 13.17
N PRO A 75 1.41 -12.53 13.44
CA PRO A 75 -0.05 -12.40 13.57
C PRO A 75 -0.51 -11.44 14.67
N ASN A 76 0.37 -11.09 15.62
CA ASN A 76 0.07 -10.14 16.70
C ASN A 76 0.53 -8.71 16.40
N ALA A 77 1.20 -8.47 15.28
CA ALA A 77 1.66 -7.15 14.91
C ALA A 77 0.50 -6.17 14.76
N THR A 78 0.64 -5.00 15.37
CA THR A 78 -0.33 -3.91 15.20
C THR A 78 -0.10 -3.19 13.86
N VAL A 79 -1.09 -2.40 13.45
CA VAL A 79 -0.94 -1.50 12.29
C VAL A 79 0.22 -0.55 12.49
N GLU A 80 0.39 -0.03 13.70
CA GLU A 80 1.43 0.92 14.08
C GLU A 80 2.83 0.30 13.99
N ASP A 81 3.00 -0.90 14.55
CA ASP A 81 4.29 -1.62 14.52
C ASP A 81 4.66 -1.99 13.09
N THR A 82 3.70 -2.51 12.31
CA THR A 82 3.90 -2.83 10.90
C THR A 82 4.30 -1.58 10.12
N ALA A 83 3.60 -0.46 10.30
CA ALA A 83 3.90 0.77 9.58
C ALA A 83 5.33 1.29 9.84
N ILE A 84 5.79 1.26 11.09
CA ILE A 84 7.15 1.70 11.43
C ILE A 84 8.18 0.74 10.81
N LYS A 85 7.95 -0.57 10.94
CA LYS A 85 8.83 -1.61 10.38
C LYS A 85 8.96 -1.49 8.85
N GLU A 86 7.83 -1.40 8.13
CA GLU A 86 7.83 -1.27 6.67
C GLU A 86 8.48 0.04 6.21
N LEU A 87 8.25 1.14 6.93
CA LEU A 87 8.92 2.41 6.65
C LEU A 87 10.44 2.26 6.76
N GLU A 88 10.92 1.51 7.76
CA GLU A 88 12.36 1.24 7.96
C GLU A 88 12.93 0.36 6.84
N GLU A 89 12.27 -0.76 6.53
CA GLU A 89 12.73 -1.75 5.57
C GLU A 89 12.70 -1.20 4.13
N GLU A 90 11.57 -0.64 3.71
CA GLU A 90 11.41 -0.13 2.36
C GLU A 90 12.22 1.15 2.11
N THR A 91 12.29 2.05 3.09
CA THR A 91 12.74 3.42 2.83
C THR A 91 14.01 3.86 3.56
N GLY A 92 14.44 3.13 4.60
CA GLY A 92 15.53 3.56 5.48
C GLY A 92 15.16 4.71 6.42
N PHE A 93 13.87 5.00 6.60
CA PHE A 93 13.36 5.98 7.56
C PHE A 93 12.56 5.30 8.65
N THR A 94 12.60 5.86 9.86
CA THR A 94 11.73 5.46 10.97
C THR A 94 10.86 6.61 11.42
N ALA A 95 9.86 6.35 12.26
CA ALA A 95 8.99 7.35 12.85
C ALA A 95 8.93 7.21 14.37
N SER A 96 8.66 8.32 15.09
CA SER A 96 8.44 8.27 16.53
C SER A 96 7.10 7.63 16.91
N HIS A 97 6.09 7.82 16.07
CA HIS A 97 4.76 7.20 16.14
C HIS A 97 4.02 7.38 14.82
N VAL A 98 2.92 6.66 14.65
CA VAL A 98 2.01 6.84 13.51
C VAL A 98 0.60 7.17 14.00
N GLU A 99 -0.10 7.98 13.22
CA GLU A 99 -1.50 8.38 13.42
C GLU A 99 -2.37 7.67 12.38
N ARG A 100 -3.40 6.97 12.79
CA ARG A 100 -4.39 6.39 11.85
C ARG A 100 -5.26 7.48 11.26
N LEU A 101 -5.29 7.56 9.92
CA LEU A 101 -6.15 8.48 9.18
C LEU A 101 -7.47 7.84 8.77
N GLY A 102 -7.54 6.52 8.68
CA GLY A 102 -8.77 5.77 8.37
C GLY A 102 -8.53 4.50 7.58
N ASP A 103 -9.62 3.77 7.35
CA ASP A 103 -9.66 2.54 6.56
C ASP A 103 -10.27 2.81 5.19
N PHE A 104 -9.62 2.29 4.14
CA PHE A 104 -9.98 2.54 2.74
C PHE A 104 -9.92 1.26 1.91
N TYR A 105 -10.48 1.34 0.69
CA TYR A 105 -10.44 0.28 -0.32
C TYR A 105 -9.96 0.88 -1.64
N ALA A 106 -9.01 0.24 -2.30
CA ALA A 106 -8.50 0.70 -3.59
C ALA A 106 -9.45 0.39 -4.75
N SER A 107 -10.10 -0.77 -4.72
CA SER A 107 -11.00 -1.23 -5.79
C SER A 107 -12.15 -2.07 -5.23
N PRO A 108 -13.13 -1.48 -4.51
CA PRO A 108 -14.16 -2.20 -3.76
C PRO A 108 -15.14 -2.99 -4.62
N GLY A 109 -15.11 -2.82 -5.94
CA GLY A 109 -15.93 -3.59 -6.87
C GLY A 109 -15.35 -4.95 -7.26
N ILE A 110 -14.05 -5.17 -7.02
CA ILE A 110 -13.35 -6.39 -7.43
C ILE A 110 -12.41 -6.95 -6.35
N LEU A 111 -11.97 -6.12 -5.41
CA LEU A 111 -11.08 -6.54 -4.33
C LEU A 111 -11.78 -6.38 -2.97
N ALA A 112 -11.68 -7.41 -2.14
CA ALA A 112 -12.08 -7.33 -0.74
C ALA A 112 -10.97 -6.78 0.16
N GLU A 113 -9.74 -6.65 -0.36
CA GLU A 113 -8.61 -6.10 0.38
C GLU A 113 -8.85 -4.62 0.72
N GLY A 114 -8.80 -4.32 2.02
CA GLY A 114 -8.75 -2.95 2.53
C GLY A 114 -7.36 -2.60 3.02
N PHE A 115 -7.11 -1.31 3.20
CA PHE A 115 -5.89 -0.82 3.83
C PHE A 115 -6.20 0.25 4.87
N THR A 116 -5.35 0.34 5.88
CA THR A 116 -5.35 1.45 6.84
C THR A 116 -4.33 2.47 6.37
N LEU A 117 -4.76 3.72 6.13
CA LEU A 117 -3.84 4.83 5.88
C LEU A 117 -3.37 5.40 7.21
N VAL A 118 -2.06 5.56 7.36
CA VAL A 118 -1.45 6.18 8.53
C VAL A 118 -0.54 7.33 8.14
N ARG A 119 -0.36 8.29 9.06
CA ARG A 119 0.65 9.35 8.93
C ARG A 119 1.78 9.09 9.92
N ALA A 120 3.01 9.09 9.42
CA ALA A 120 4.22 8.98 10.22
C ALA A 120 4.63 10.36 10.80
N HIS A 121 4.96 10.40 12.09
CA HIS A 121 5.40 11.59 12.80
C HIS A 121 6.80 11.41 13.35
N GLY A 122 7.58 12.51 13.44
CA GLY A 122 8.95 12.48 13.93
C GLY A 122 9.85 11.59 13.06
N VAL A 123 9.66 11.67 11.75
CA VAL A 123 10.41 10.88 10.76
C VAL A 123 11.88 11.25 10.78
N ARG A 124 12.75 10.26 10.81
CA ARG A 124 14.22 10.42 10.75
C ARG A 124 14.83 9.31 9.90
N ARG A 125 15.94 9.61 9.23
CA ARG A 125 16.67 8.63 8.43
C ARG A 125 17.52 7.74 9.34
N ILE A 126 17.52 6.43 9.08
CA ILE A 126 18.29 5.42 9.82
C ILE A 126 19.11 4.50 8.88
N GLY A 127 18.81 4.50 7.59
CA GLY A 127 19.46 3.60 6.63
C GLY A 127 19.24 4.03 5.18
N GLU A 128 19.50 3.11 4.27
CA GLU A 128 19.32 3.31 2.83
C GLU A 128 17.93 2.86 2.35
N GLY A 129 17.30 1.91 3.04
CA GLY A 129 16.07 1.25 2.59
C GLY A 129 16.32 0.32 1.40
N GLY A 130 15.28 0.06 0.65
CA GLY A 130 15.35 -0.76 -0.57
C GLY A 130 14.57 -2.07 -0.48
N GLY A 131 13.94 -2.35 0.67
CA GLY A 131 13.23 -3.59 0.95
C GLY A 131 14.16 -4.71 1.41
N ASP A 132 13.65 -5.95 1.36
CA ASP A 132 14.39 -7.16 1.70
C ASP A 132 15.13 -7.75 0.47
N GLU A 133 15.77 -8.93 0.63
CA GLU A 133 16.56 -9.60 -0.44
C GLU A 133 15.72 -9.97 -1.69
N ASN A 134 14.39 -9.98 -1.59
CA ASN A 134 13.46 -10.35 -2.65
C ASN A 134 12.77 -9.14 -3.28
N GLU A 135 13.04 -7.94 -2.79
CA GLU A 135 12.40 -6.71 -3.21
C GLU A 135 13.39 -5.81 -3.98
N ASP A 136 12.89 -5.12 -4.99
CA ASP A 136 13.63 -4.10 -5.76
C ASP A 136 12.90 -2.77 -5.59
N ILE A 137 13.05 -2.16 -4.41
CA ILE A 137 12.41 -0.90 -4.03
C ILE A 137 13.40 0.24 -4.22
N ARG A 138 12.93 1.35 -4.80
CA ARG A 138 13.69 2.60 -4.91
C ARG A 138 12.97 3.72 -4.20
N VAL A 139 13.69 4.48 -3.39
CA VAL A 139 13.15 5.57 -2.58
C VAL A 139 13.26 6.90 -3.33
N HIS A 140 12.19 7.68 -3.31
CA HIS A 140 12.11 9.03 -3.86
C HIS A 140 11.74 10.03 -2.78
N LEU A 141 12.55 11.07 -2.62
CA LEU A 141 12.26 12.21 -1.75
C LEU A 141 11.80 13.40 -2.62
N VAL A 142 10.50 13.64 -2.65
CA VAL A 142 9.87 14.62 -3.54
C VAL A 142 9.18 15.70 -2.71
N ARG A 143 9.50 16.97 -2.93
CA ARG A 143 8.76 18.06 -2.24
C ARG A 143 7.27 17.94 -2.54
N ARG A 144 6.42 18.17 -1.56
CA ARG A 144 4.97 17.99 -1.70
C ARG A 144 4.41 18.71 -2.93
N ALA A 145 4.84 19.94 -3.18
CA ALA A 145 4.40 20.72 -4.35
C ALA A 145 4.90 20.15 -5.70
N ASP A 146 5.97 19.35 -5.67
CA ASP A 146 6.57 18.77 -6.88
C ASP A 146 6.03 17.35 -7.15
N VAL A 147 5.17 16.79 -6.27
CA VAL A 147 4.62 15.44 -6.49
C VAL A 147 3.81 15.35 -7.77
N PRO A 148 2.87 16.26 -8.09
CA PRO A 148 2.12 16.16 -9.35
C PRO A 148 3.02 16.16 -10.60
N PRO A 149 3.95 17.10 -10.83
CA PRO A 149 4.84 17.04 -11.99
C PRO A 149 5.78 15.82 -11.99
N PHE A 150 6.23 15.34 -10.81
CA PHE A 150 6.99 14.09 -10.71
C PHE A 150 6.18 12.89 -11.19
N LEU A 151 4.91 12.77 -10.80
CA LEU A 151 4.04 11.69 -11.24
C LEU A 151 3.78 11.74 -12.76
N GLU A 152 3.60 12.93 -13.34
CA GLU A 152 3.47 13.08 -14.79
C GLU A 152 4.75 12.67 -15.55
N GLN A 153 5.92 13.05 -15.03
CA GLN A 153 7.19 12.57 -15.57
C GLN A 153 7.25 11.05 -15.52
N LYS A 154 6.96 10.43 -14.38
CA LYS A 154 6.99 8.96 -14.21
C LYS A 154 6.00 8.25 -15.12
N ARG A 155 4.82 8.82 -15.33
CA ARG A 155 3.84 8.31 -16.30
C ARG A 155 4.39 8.33 -17.73
N SER A 156 5.10 9.39 -18.12
CA SER A 156 5.77 9.47 -19.44
C SER A 156 6.89 8.43 -19.60
N GLU A 157 7.53 8.03 -18.50
CA GLU A 157 8.52 6.95 -18.43
C GLU A 157 7.87 5.54 -18.34
N ARG A 158 6.54 5.44 -18.47
CA ARG A 158 5.73 4.22 -18.44
C ARG A 158 5.67 3.53 -17.05
N PHE A 159 5.85 4.27 -15.98
CA PHE A 159 5.54 3.77 -14.64
C PHE A 159 4.03 3.72 -14.41
N GLY A 160 3.57 2.72 -13.66
CA GLY A 160 2.27 2.76 -13.00
C GLY A 160 2.25 3.85 -11.93
N ILE A 161 1.09 4.42 -11.69
CA ILE A 161 0.86 5.38 -10.60
C ILE A 161 -0.25 4.82 -9.73
N ASP A 162 0.07 4.55 -8.48
CA ASP A 162 -0.90 4.03 -7.53
C ASP A 162 -1.97 5.07 -7.22
N VAL A 163 -3.23 4.65 -7.18
CA VAL A 163 -4.38 5.51 -6.93
C VAL A 163 -4.30 6.26 -5.59
N LYS A 164 -3.62 5.72 -4.61
CA LYS A 164 -3.41 6.34 -3.29
C LYS A 164 -2.63 7.66 -3.37
N LEU A 165 -1.88 7.89 -4.45
CA LEU A 165 -1.16 9.15 -4.69
C LEU A 165 -2.07 10.29 -5.17
N LEU A 166 -3.35 10.04 -5.46
CA LEU A 166 -4.33 11.09 -5.79
C LEU A 166 -4.52 12.10 -4.65
N ILE A 167 -4.17 11.76 -3.40
CA ILE A 167 -4.18 12.69 -2.26
C ILE A 167 -3.26 13.90 -2.45
N PHE A 168 -2.33 13.86 -3.41
CA PHE A 168 -1.42 14.96 -3.75
C PHE A 168 -1.86 15.75 -4.98
N MET A 169 -2.90 15.30 -5.69
CA MET A 169 -3.36 15.96 -6.91
C MET A 169 -4.42 17.00 -6.56
N ASP A 170 -4.26 18.20 -7.11
CA ASP A 170 -5.30 19.22 -7.12
C ASP A 170 -6.17 19.01 -8.39
N PHE A 171 -7.45 18.79 -8.19
CA PHE A 171 -8.44 18.63 -9.26
C PHE A 171 -9.34 19.84 -9.39
#